data_7fc6f53d5612352a4eb5acaa5e4aa5ee
#
_entry.id   7fc6f53d5612352a4eb5acaa5e4aa5ee
#
_cell.length_a   1.000
_cell.length_b   1.000
_cell.length_c   1.000
_cell.angle_alpha   90.00
_cell.angle_beta   90.00
_cell.angle_gamma   90.00
#
_symmetry.space_group_name_H-M   'P 1'
#
loop_
_entity.id
_entity.type
_entity.pdbx_description
1 polymer ?
#
loop_
_entity_poly.entity_id
_entity_poly.type
_entity_poly.pdbx_seq_one_letter_code
_entity_poly.pdbx_strand_id
1 'polypeptide(L)'
;GYARFIEWFKNREDVENARRVANRDFDLQDVELRAVRDAVAALMPGFDTLRIDREVAPPAMVVTKGDVELRLDQLSDGERNLIALAGDLARRMAIANPGSDAPLETEGVILIDEIEQHLHPALHFTVIPSLQRAFPKAQLIVTTHSPQVLSSVPASAIVVLDGFDASPVTSPTRGRDTNAILREVFGVPARLPEQAQEVLDIVRLIDGDRLDEARTRLSNLAELLSEHDVDVLRLRTKIDFAAVGL
;
A
#
# COMPACT_ATOMS: atom_id res chain seq x y z
N GLY A 1 15.41 -3.87 -12.86
CA GLY A 1 14.19 -4.61 -13.00
C GLY A 1 14.24 -6.03 -12.51
N TYR A 2 13.11 -6.66 -12.48
CA TYR A 2 12.80 -7.97 -11.91
C TYR A 2 13.74 -9.11 -12.35
N ALA A 3 13.99 -9.27 -13.64
CA ALA A 3 14.88 -10.32 -14.16
C ALA A 3 16.32 -10.20 -13.63
N ARG A 4 16.84 -8.98 -13.50
CA ARG A 4 18.18 -8.73 -12.94
C ARG A 4 18.25 -9.08 -11.45
N PHE A 5 17.17 -8.85 -10.71
CA PHE A 5 17.08 -9.23 -9.31
C PHE A 5 17.15 -10.75 -9.14
N ILE A 6 16.36 -11.51 -9.92
CA ILE A 6 16.36 -12.98 -9.87
C ILE A 6 17.75 -13.53 -10.23
N GLU A 7 18.37 -13.02 -11.30
CA GLU A 7 19.70 -13.46 -11.73
C GLU A 7 20.75 -13.17 -10.64
N TRP A 8 20.74 -11.98 -10.06
CA TRP A 8 21.61 -11.62 -8.96
C TRP A 8 21.40 -12.55 -7.75
N PHE A 9 20.15 -12.77 -7.34
CA PHE A 9 19.82 -13.63 -6.21
C PHE A 9 20.32 -15.07 -6.44
N LYS A 10 20.06 -15.62 -7.62
CA LYS A 10 20.53 -16.96 -8.02
C LYS A 10 22.04 -17.07 -7.91
N ASN A 11 22.78 -16.14 -8.53
CA ASN A 11 24.23 -16.16 -8.52
C ASN A 11 24.77 -16.06 -7.09
N ARG A 12 24.14 -15.23 -6.24
CA ARG A 12 24.56 -15.05 -4.85
C ARG A 12 24.27 -16.31 -4.02
N GLU A 13 23.12 -16.95 -4.23
CA GLU A 13 22.76 -18.19 -3.56
C GLU A 13 23.65 -19.37 -4.00
N ASP A 14 24.10 -19.40 -5.23
CA ASP A 14 25.11 -20.37 -5.69
C ASP A 14 26.42 -20.21 -4.93
N VAL A 15 26.87 -18.98 -4.68
CA VAL A 15 28.04 -18.68 -3.86
C VAL A 15 27.83 -19.06 -2.40
N GLU A 16 26.64 -18.75 -1.83
CA GLU A 16 26.28 -19.17 -0.45
C GLU A 16 26.38 -20.68 -0.32
N ASN A 17 25.78 -21.43 -1.24
CA ASN A 17 25.77 -22.88 -1.23
C ASN A 17 27.18 -23.48 -1.40
N ALA A 18 27.99 -22.90 -2.29
CA ALA A 18 29.38 -23.33 -2.45
C ALA A 18 30.21 -23.13 -1.14
N ARG A 19 30.01 -22.01 -0.45
CA ARG A 19 30.65 -21.72 0.84
C ARG A 19 30.19 -22.68 1.96
N ARG A 20 28.89 -23.00 2.02
CA ARG A 20 28.34 -23.98 2.95
C ARG A 20 29.03 -25.35 2.81
N VAL A 21 29.17 -25.81 1.58
CA VAL A 21 29.84 -27.08 1.29
C VAL A 21 31.33 -27.02 1.63
N ALA A 22 32.03 -25.97 1.20
CA ALA A 22 33.47 -25.81 1.43
C ALA A 22 33.84 -25.74 2.94
N ASN A 23 33.03 -25.02 3.71
CA ASN A 23 33.26 -24.84 5.16
C ASN A 23 32.61 -25.95 6.00
N ARG A 24 31.81 -26.84 5.42
CA ARG A 24 30.97 -27.82 6.11
C ARG A 24 30.04 -27.17 7.17
N ASP A 25 29.57 -25.96 6.84
CA ASP A 25 28.68 -25.16 7.66
C ASP A 25 27.38 -24.89 6.89
N PHE A 26 26.35 -25.68 7.18
CA PHE A 26 25.06 -25.59 6.49
C PHE A 26 24.20 -24.43 7.02
N ASP A 27 24.56 -23.85 8.18
CA ASP A 27 23.87 -22.70 8.77
C ASP A 27 24.45 -21.36 8.26
N LEU A 28 25.57 -21.39 7.53
CA LEU A 28 26.16 -20.22 6.94
C LEU A 28 25.13 -19.49 6.03
N GLN A 29 24.94 -18.23 6.31
CA GLN A 29 24.08 -17.35 5.50
C GLN A 29 24.91 -16.20 4.90
N ASP A 30 24.69 -15.93 3.64
CA ASP A 30 25.20 -14.72 3.00
C ASP A 30 24.39 -13.52 3.53
N VAL A 31 25.09 -12.49 4.01
CA VAL A 31 24.50 -11.31 4.64
C VAL A 31 23.53 -10.58 3.69
N GLU A 32 23.88 -10.49 2.41
CA GLU A 32 23.05 -9.80 1.42
C GLU A 32 21.77 -10.60 1.12
N LEU A 33 21.88 -11.95 1.04
CA LEU A 33 20.70 -12.81 0.84
C LEU A 33 19.80 -12.82 2.06
N ARG A 34 20.38 -12.86 3.27
CA ARG A 34 19.63 -12.76 4.51
C ARG A 34 18.85 -11.44 4.55
N ALA A 35 19.50 -10.31 4.25
CA ALA A 35 18.83 -9.02 4.19
C ALA A 35 17.64 -9.01 3.22
N VAL A 36 17.80 -9.63 2.04
CA VAL A 36 16.69 -9.75 1.08
C VAL A 36 15.55 -10.60 1.62
N ARG A 37 15.85 -11.76 2.22
CA ARG A 37 14.85 -12.66 2.81
C ARG A 37 14.10 -11.97 3.95
N ASP A 38 14.81 -11.28 4.83
CA ASP A 38 14.24 -10.53 5.96
C ASP A 38 13.35 -9.38 5.49
N ALA A 39 13.78 -8.63 4.46
CA ALA A 39 12.97 -7.55 3.89
C ALA A 39 11.68 -8.07 3.23
N VAL A 40 11.75 -9.19 2.50
CA VAL A 40 10.57 -9.82 1.90
C VAL A 40 9.60 -10.28 2.99
N ALA A 41 10.06 -10.97 4.03
CA ALA A 41 9.24 -11.40 5.15
C ALA A 41 8.58 -10.21 5.89
N ALA A 42 9.30 -9.09 6.05
CA ALA A 42 8.78 -7.89 6.69
C ALA A 42 7.71 -7.17 5.85
N LEU A 43 7.88 -7.12 4.50
CA LEU A 43 6.91 -6.49 3.61
C LEU A 43 5.69 -7.37 3.35
N MET A 44 5.87 -8.68 3.38
CA MET A 44 4.87 -9.68 3.01
C MET A 44 4.68 -10.71 4.13
N PRO A 45 4.00 -10.36 5.21
CA PRO A 45 3.72 -11.32 6.29
C PRO A 45 3.04 -12.59 5.76
N GLY A 46 3.56 -13.75 6.16
CA GLY A 46 3.10 -15.06 5.70
C GLY A 46 3.79 -15.57 4.43
N PHE A 47 4.77 -14.81 3.93
CA PHE A 47 5.69 -15.29 2.90
C PHE A 47 7.06 -15.56 3.54
N ASP A 48 7.53 -16.78 3.39
CA ASP A 48 8.78 -17.26 3.98
C ASP A 48 9.65 -17.91 2.90
N THR A 49 10.87 -18.26 3.26
CA THR A 49 11.76 -19.13 2.49
C THR A 49 11.94 -18.76 1.02
N LEU A 50 12.34 -17.52 0.76
CA LEU A 50 12.72 -17.12 -0.61
C LEU A 50 14.02 -17.84 -1.02
N ARG A 51 13.96 -18.65 -2.10
CA ARG A 51 15.08 -19.45 -2.62
C ARG A 51 14.97 -19.69 -4.12
N ILE A 52 16.02 -20.25 -4.70
CA ILE A 52 15.97 -20.78 -6.07
C ILE A 52 15.72 -22.29 -6.01
N ASP A 53 14.65 -22.73 -6.63
CA ASP A 53 14.42 -24.14 -6.92
C ASP A 53 15.24 -24.55 -8.13
N ARG A 54 16.18 -25.49 -7.92
CA ARG A 54 17.08 -26.02 -8.94
C ARG A 54 16.67 -27.40 -9.43
N GLU A 55 15.61 -27.96 -8.86
CA GLU A 55 15.08 -29.25 -9.29
C GLU A 55 14.21 -29.11 -10.55
N VAL A 56 13.80 -27.88 -10.88
CA VAL A 56 13.05 -27.54 -12.10
C VAL A 56 13.96 -26.96 -13.17
N ALA A 57 13.59 -27.14 -14.43
CA ALA A 57 14.31 -26.61 -15.59
C ALA A 57 13.40 -25.67 -16.42
N PRO A 58 13.73 -24.36 -16.55
CA PRO A 58 14.87 -23.66 -15.93
C PRO A 58 14.67 -23.47 -14.42
N PRO A 59 15.76 -23.28 -13.66
CA PRO A 59 15.68 -22.96 -12.24
C PRO A 59 14.79 -21.75 -11.98
N ALA A 60 13.90 -21.86 -11.00
CA ALA A 60 12.88 -20.85 -10.71
C ALA A 60 13.00 -20.31 -9.28
N MET A 61 12.71 -19.02 -9.09
CA MET A 61 12.59 -18.47 -7.75
C MET A 61 11.25 -18.90 -7.15
N VAL A 62 11.30 -19.42 -5.93
CA VAL A 62 10.16 -19.87 -5.16
C VAL A 62 10.09 -19.19 -3.80
N VAL A 63 8.89 -19.10 -3.28
CA VAL A 63 8.60 -18.57 -1.95
C VAL A 63 7.54 -19.44 -1.30
N THR A 64 7.63 -19.64 0.02
CA THR A 64 6.60 -20.34 0.77
C THR A 64 5.54 -19.36 1.25
N LYS A 65 4.25 -19.67 1.03
CA LYS A 65 3.11 -18.92 1.54
C LYS A 65 2.25 -19.86 2.40
N GLY A 66 2.31 -19.69 3.71
CA GLY A 66 1.82 -20.70 4.65
C GLY A 66 2.55 -22.03 4.46
N ASP A 67 1.82 -23.11 4.17
CA ASP A 67 2.40 -24.44 3.92
C ASP A 67 2.61 -24.76 2.44
N VAL A 68 2.42 -23.79 1.54
CA VAL A 68 2.49 -24.01 0.08
C VAL A 68 3.69 -23.29 -0.50
N GLU A 69 4.53 -24.03 -1.22
CA GLU A 69 5.59 -23.43 -2.02
C GLU A 69 5.05 -23.01 -3.39
N LEU A 70 5.29 -21.75 -3.75
CA LEU A 70 4.81 -21.13 -4.98
C LEU A 70 6.00 -20.55 -5.75
N ARG A 71 5.99 -20.75 -7.06
CA ARG A 71 6.88 -20.04 -7.96
C ARG A 71 6.43 -18.60 -8.08
N LEU A 72 7.37 -17.68 -8.28
CA LEU A 72 7.03 -16.25 -8.40
C LEU A 72 6.06 -15.96 -9.55
N ASP A 73 6.06 -16.76 -10.63
CA ASP A 73 5.13 -16.59 -11.75
C ASP A 73 3.68 -17.04 -11.42
N GLN A 74 3.48 -17.74 -10.31
CA GLN A 74 2.16 -18.11 -9.78
C GLN A 74 1.58 -17.07 -8.83
N LEU A 75 2.36 -16.07 -8.43
CA LEU A 75 1.91 -14.97 -7.59
C LEU A 75 1.18 -13.91 -8.42
N SER A 76 0.35 -13.12 -7.75
CA SER A 76 -0.24 -11.92 -8.36
C SER A 76 0.84 -10.89 -8.74
N ASP A 77 0.55 -10.00 -9.69
CA ASP A 77 1.46 -8.94 -10.09
C ASP A 77 1.88 -8.05 -8.92
N GLY A 78 0.95 -7.72 -8.02
CA GLY A 78 1.22 -6.94 -6.83
C GLY A 78 2.19 -7.63 -5.86
N GLU A 79 2.01 -8.93 -5.61
CA GLU A 79 2.92 -9.71 -4.77
C GLU A 79 4.32 -9.79 -5.38
N ARG A 80 4.41 -10.05 -6.69
CA ARG A 80 5.70 -10.06 -7.40
C ARG A 80 6.43 -8.73 -7.32
N ASN A 81 5.69 -7.63 -7.49
CA ASN A 81 6.27 -6.28 -7.43
C ASN A 81 6.75 -5.92 -6.02
N LEU A 82 6.02 -6.33 -4.96
CA LEU A 82 6.47 -6.13 -3.58
C LEU A 82 7.74 -6.94 -3.28
N ILE A 83 7.83 -8.20 -3.71
CA ILE A 83 9.06 -9.00 -3.56
C ILE A 83 10.22 -8.36 -4.28
N ALA A 84 10.00 -7.87 -5.51
CA ALA A 84 11.03 -7.18 -6.28
C ALA A 84 11.48 -5.87 -5.62
N LEU A 85 10.52 -5.08 -5.09
CA LEU A 85 10.81 -3.85 -4.37
C LEU A 85 11.61 -4.13 -3.09
N ALA A 86 11.13 -5.05 -2.24
CA ALA A 86 11.81 -5.45 -1.02
C ALA A 86 13.23 -5.94 -1.30
N GLY A 87 13.37 -6.82 -2.29
CA GLY A 87 14.65 -7.41 -2.67
C GLY A 87 15.64 -6.38 -3.24
N ASP A 88 15.19 -5.48 -4.11
CA ASP A 88 16.09 -4.44 -4.68
C ASP A 88 16.53 -3.43 -3.62
N LEU A 89 15.62 -3.00 -2.74
CA LEU A 89 15.97 -2.10 -1.64
C LEU A 89 16.94 -2.75 -0.67
N ALA A 90 16.67 -3.98 -0.21
CA ALA A 90 17.54 -4.70 0.71
C ALA A 90 18.93 -4.94 0.11
N ARG A 91 19.00 -5.35 -1.16
CA ARG A 91 20.24 -5.51 -1.90
C ARG A 91 21.04 -4.20 -1.96
N ARG A 92 20.38 -3.07 -2.26
CA ARG A 92 21.04 -1.75 -2.30
C ARG A 92 21.57 -1.34 -0.93
N MET A 93 20.79 -1.55 0.13
CA MET A 93 21.21 -1.27 1.51
C MET A 93 22.44 -2.11 1.88
N ALA A 94 22.46 -3.39 1.52
CA ALA A 94 23.60 -4.26 1.79
C ALA A 94 24.86 -3.84 0.99
N ILE A 95 24.72 -3.48 -0.28
CA ILE A 95 25.82 -2.99 -1.11
C ILE A 95 26.35 -1.64 -0.61
N ALA A 96 25.47 -0.74 -0.17
CA ALA A 96 25.86 0.58 0.33
C ALA A 96 26.56 0.52 1.69
N ASN A 97 26.37 -0.56 2.45
CA ASN A 97 26.92 -0.75 3.80
C ASN A 97 27.77 -2.03 3.88
N PRO A 98 28.87 -2.11 3.15
CA PRO A 98 29.73 -3.29 3.12
C PRO A 98 30.34 -3.53 4.51
N GLY A 99 30.24 -4.76 4.99
CA GLY A 99 30.73 -5.16 6.32
C GLY A 99 29.74 -4.97 7.46
N SER A 100 28.52 -4.48 7.19
CA SER A 100 27.44 -4.51 8.18
C SER A 100 26.82 -5.89 8.26
N ASP A 101 26.68 -6.44 9.48
CA ASP A 101 25.96 -7.69 9.71
C ASP A 101 24.43 -7.51 9.70
N ALA A 102 23.94 -6.26 9.78
CA ALA A 102 22.55 -5.90 9.75
C ALA A 102 22.28 -4.74 8.76
N PRO A 103 22.38 -4.97 7.44
CA PRO A 103 22.27 -3.90 6.44
C PRO A 103 20.94 -3.16 6.45
N LEU A 104 19.83 -3.84 6.82
CA LEU A 104 18.50 -3.22 6.87
C LEU A 104 18.35 -2.22 8.03
N GLU A 105 19.20 -2.31 9.04
CA GLU A 105 19.22 -1.41 10.20
C GLU A 105 20.18 -0.23 10.03
N THR A 106 20.74 -0.04 8.85
CA THR A 106 21.63 1.09 8.58
C THR A 106 20.85 2.33 8.18
N GLU A 107 21.45 3.49 8.40
CA GLU A 107 20.89 4.77 7.96
C GLU A 107 20.94 4.87 6.44
N GLY A 108 19.94 5.54 5.87
CA GLY A 108 19.87 5.78 4.43
C GLY A 108 18.63 6.59 4.06
N VAL A 109 18.57 7.05 2.83
CA VAL A 109 17.40 7.70 2.24
C VAL A 109 16.88 6.85 1.11
N ILE A 110 15.62 6.45 1.20
CA ILE A 110 14.91 5.66 0.19
C ILE A 110 13.89 6.56 -0.48
N LEU A 111 14.05 6.73 -1.80
CA LEU A 111 13.15 7.51 -2.64
C LEU A 111 12.33 6.54 -3.50
N ILE A 112 11.01 6.62 -3.40
CA ILE A 112 10.09 5.79 -4.20
C ILE A 112 9.05 6.70 -4.82
N ASP A 113 8.94 6.66 -6.15
CA ASP A 113 7.92 7.37 -6.89
C ASP A 113 6.71 6.44 -7.10
N GLU A 114 5.50 6.97 -6.89
CA GLU A 114 4.23 6.26 -7.03
C GLU A 114 4.22 4.89 -6.33
N ILE A 115 4.38 4.90 -4.99
CA ILE A 115 4.54 3.67 -4.18
C ILE A 115 3.40 2.65 -4.38
N GLU A 116 2.20 3.12 -4.71
CA GLU A 116 1.04 2.26 -4.98
C GLU A 116 1.04 1.61 -6.36
N GLN A 117 1.91 2.03 -7.27
CA GLN A 117 1.90 1.57 -8.65
C GLN A 117 2.03 0.05 -8.73
N HIS A 118 1.11 -0.57 -9.45
CA HIS A 118 1.00 -2.03 -9.62
C HIS A 118 0.71 -2.83 -8.34
N LEU A 119 0.41 -2.19 -7.20
CA LEU A 119 -0.02 -2.88 -5.99
C LEU A 119 -1.54 -3.08 -5.99
N HIS A 120 -1.98 -4.20 -5.41
CA HIS A 120 -3.41 -4.38 -5.13
C HIS A 120 -3.86 -3.35 -4.08
N PRO A 121 -5.06 -2.72 -4.21
CA PRO A 121 -5.53 -1.69 -3.26
C PRO A 121 -5.45 -2.06 -1.79
N ALA A 122 -5.62 -3.33 -1.44
CA ALA A 122 -5.48 -3.80 -0.06
C ALA A 122 -4.06 -3.61 0.50
N LEU A 123 -3.03 -3.60 -0.36
CA LEU A 123 -1.64 -3.40 0.04
C LEU A 123 -1.29 -1.92 0.26
N HIS A 124 -2.08 -0.98 -0.28
CA HIS A 124 -1.84 0.44 -0.09
C HIS A 124 -1.89 0.86 1.39
N PHE A 125 -2.72 0.20 2.21
CA PHE A 125 -2.81 0.48 3.64
C PHE A 125 -1.58 0.01 4.44
N THR A 126 -0.83 -0.95 3.92
CA THR A 126 0.22 -1.64 4.67
C THR A 126 1.63 -1.40 4.14
N VAL A 127 1.78 -0.93 2.89
CA VAL A 127 3.09 -0.80 2.25
C VAL A 127 4.05 0.13 3.01
N ILE A 128 3.61 1.32 3.43
CA ILE A 128 4.46 2.25 4.19
C ILE A 128 4.82 1.67 5.57
N PRO A 129 3.86 1.22 6.41
CA PRO A 129 4.20 0.57 7.68
C PRO A 129 5.13 -0.64 7.52
N SER A 130 5.00 -1.40 6.45
CA SER A 130 5.87 -2.55 6.17
C SER A 130 7.29 -2.13 5.79
N LEU A 131 7.44 -1.10 4.96
CA LEU A 131 8.75 -0.52 4.64
C LEU A 131 9.44 0.04 5.87
N GLN A 132 8.71 0.74 6.74
CA GLN A 132 9.26 1.27 8.00
C GLN A 132 9.73 0.15 8.95
N ARG A 133 9.04 -1.00 8.97
CA ARG A 133 9.51 -2.16 9.73
C ARG A 133 10.74 -2.81 9.13
N ALA A 134 10.79 -2.92 7.80
CA ALA A 134 11.93 -3.53 7.10
C ALA A 134 13.19 -2.66 7.16
N PHE A 135 13.03 -1.34 7.14
CA PHE A 135 14.13 -0.36 7.08
C PHE A 135 13.98 0.68 8.20
N PRO A 136 14.14 0.29 9.48
CA PRO A 136 13.72 1.10 10.63
C PRO A 136 14.54 2.39 10.81
N LYS A 137 15.74 2.48 10.24
CA LYS A 137 16.61 3.67 10.32
C LYS A 137 16.69 4.45 9.00
N ALA A 138 16.00 3.98 7.96
CA ALA A 138 15.97 4.69 6.69
C ALA A 138 14.91 5.80 6.71
N GLN A 139 15.24 6.93 6.13
CA GLN A 139 14.27 7.97 5.80
C GLN A 139 13.54 7.56 4.50
N LEU A 140 12.22 7.39 4.58
CA LEU A 140 11.39 7.13 3.40
C LEU A 140 10.84 8.46 2.87
N ILE A 141 11.08 8.75 1.60
CA ILE A 141 10.45 9.84 0.85
C ILE A 141 9.72 9.20 -0.31
N VAL A 142 8.40 9.26 -0.30
CA VAL A 142 7.56 8.57 -1.29
C VAL A 142 6.54 9.53 -1.89
N THR A 143 6.24 9.36 -3.18
CA THR A 143 5.08 10.00 -3.80
C THR A 143 3.93 9.02 -3.90
N THR A 144 2.72 9.53 -3.87
CA THR A 144 1.50 8.72 -3.99
C THR A 144 0.30 9.56 -4.43
N HIS A 145 -0.59 8.93 -5.20
CA HIS A 145 -1.93 9.43 -5.49
C HIS A 145 -3.02 8.62 -4.79
N SER A 146 -2.65 7.71 -3.87
CA SER A 146 -3.58 6.81 -3.19
C SER A 146 -4.03 7.37 -1.83
N PRO A 147 -5.32 7.63 -1.62
CA PRO A 147 -5.84 8.01 -0.31
C PRO A 147 -5.69 6.89 0.72
N GLN A 148 -5.62 5.62 0.28
CA GLN A 148 -5.34 4.48 1.16
C GLN A 148 -3.93 4.54 1.73
N VAL A 149 -2.93 4.91 0.91
CA VAL A 149 -1.55 5.11 1.39
C VAL A 149 -1.53 6.25 2.42
N LEU A 150 -2.18 7.39 2.12
CA LEU A 150 -2.23 8.52 3.06
C LEU A 150 -2.94 8.17 4.38
N SER A 151 -3.94 7.27 4.35
CA SER A 151 -4.61 6.83 5.58
C SER A 151 -3.71 5.98 6.49
N SER A 152 -2.58 5.50 6.01
CA SER A 152 -1.63 4.71 6.79
C SER A 152 -0.61 5.57 7.57
N VAL A 153 -0.50 6.87 7.26
CA VAL A 153 0.51 7.79 7.83
C VAL A 153 -0.14 9.00 8.51
N PRO A 154 0.54 9.61 9.50
CA PRO A 154 0.05 10.84 10.14
C PRO A 154 0.16 12.04 9.19
N ALA A 155 -0.72 13.03 9.37
CA ALA A 155 -0.72 14.28 8.57
C ALA A 155 0.63 14.99 8.58
N SER A 156 1.36 14.96 9.70
CA SER A 156 2.69 15.57 9.83
C SER A 156 3.76 14.96 8.90
N ALA A 157 3.50 13.78 8.34
CA ALA A 157 4.39 13.13 7.38
C ALA A 157 3.98 13.40 5.92
N ILE A 158 2.93 14.20 5.67
CA ILE A 158 2.37 14.43 4.35
C ILE A 158 2.61 15.87 3.93
N VAL A 159 3.12 16.02 2.70
CA VAL A 159 3.24 17.30 2.00
C VAL A 159 2.47 17.21 0.69
N VAL A 160 1.53 18.10 0.47
CA VAL A 160 0.81 18.23 -0.80
C VAL A 160 1.61 19.11 -1.74
N LEU A 161 1.84 18.60 -2.96
CA LEU A 161 2.46 19.35 -4.05
C LEU A 161 1.36 19.77 -5.02
N ASP A 162 1.13 21.08 -5.16
CA ASP A 162 0.17 21.63 -6.09
C ASP A 162 0.83 22.74 -6.92
N GLY A 163 0.95 22.49 -8.21
CA GLY A 163 1.72 23.35 -9.11
C GLY A 163 3.18 23.44 -8.68
N PHE A 164 3.64 24.60 -8.24
CA PHE A 164 5.00 24.84 -7.75
C PHE A 164 5.06 25.07 -6.23
N ASP A 165 3.94 24.87 -5.54
CA ASP A 165 3.84 25.06 -4.09
C ASP A 165 3.86 23.72 -3.36
N ALA A 166 4.40 23.76 -2.14
CA ALA A 166 4.43 22.63 -1.22
C ALA A 166 3.79 23.04 0.11
N SER A 167 2.71 22.35 0.51
CA SER A 167 1.98 22.70 1.72
C SER A 167 1.76 21.49 2.64
N PRO A 168 1.87 21.67 3.96
CA PRO A 168 1.61 20.59 4.91
C PRO A 168 0.11 20.30 5.00
N VAL A 169 -0.23 19.04 5.26
CA VAL A 169 -1.60 18.63 5.58
C VAL A 169 -1.89 18.93 7.04
N THR A 170 -3.00 19.65 7.31
CA THR A 170 -3.43 20.02 8.65
C THR A 170 -4.51 19.10 9.23
N SER A 171 -5.34 18.49 8.36
CA SER A 171 -6.38 17.53 8.77
C SER A 171 -5.80 16.18 9.12
N PRO A 172 -6.24 15.49 10.17
CA PRO A 172 -5.81 14.15 10.49
C PRO A 172 -6.04 13.21 9.30
N THR A 173 -5.09 12.29 9.03
CA THR A 173 -5.18 11.34 7.92
C THR A 173 -5.16 9.90 8.39
N ARG A 174 -4.35 9.58 9.39
CA ARG A 174 -4.15 8.21 9.85
C ARG A 174 -5.44 7.59 10.39
N GLY A 175 -5.83 6.46 9.79
CA GLY A 175 -7.04 5.73 10.16
C GLY A 175 -8.35 6.37 9.68
N ARG A 176 -8.28 7.41 8.86
CA ARG A 176 -9.49 8.06 8.32
C ARG A 176 -10.03 7.33 7.10
N ASP A 177 -11.32 7.54 6.87
CA ASP A 177 -12.01 7.12 5.65
C ASP A 177 -11.35 7.74 4.40
N THR A 178 -11.16 6.91 3.38
CA THR A 178 -10.45 7.31 2.15
C THR A 178 -11.19 8.38 1.34
N ASN A 179 -12.53 8.42 1.39
CA ASN A 179 -13.31 9.46 0.73
C ASN A 179 -13.16 10.82 1.43
N ALA A 180 -12.97 10.80 2.76
CA ALA A 180 -12.64 12.02 3.48
C ALA A 180 -11.27 12.56 3.08
N ILE A 181 -10.27 11.69 2.93
CA ILE A 181 -8.93 12.06 2.47
C ILE A 181 -8.97 12.59 1.03
N LEU A 182 -9.73 11.93 0.13
CA LEU A 182 -9.93 12.41 -1.25
C LEU A 182 -10.44 13.84 -1.29
N ARG A 183 -11.45 14.17 -0.49
CA ARG A 183 -12.02 15.52 -0.45
C ARG A 183 -11.10 16.54 0.21
N GLU A 184 -10.50 16.20 1.35
CA GLU A 184 -9.80 17.17 2.20
C GLU A 184 -8.33 17.38 1.80
N VAL A 185 -7.69 16.34 1.26
CA VAL A 185 -6.27 16.39 0.89
C VAL A 185 -6.08 16.56 -0.61
N PHE A 186 -6.81 15.78 -1.41
CA PHE A 186 -6.69 15.85 -2.88
C PHE A 186 -7.64 16.86 -3.53
N GLY A 187 -8.61 17.42 -2.79
CA GLY A 187 -9.62 18.33 -3.36
C GLY A 187 -10.55 17.67 -4.38
N VAL A 188 -10.59 16.33 -4.43
CA VAL A 188 -11.38 15.56 -5.40
C VAL A 188 -12.70 15.14 -4.78
N PRO A 189 -13.85 15.39 -5.43
CA PRO A 189 -15.13 14.93 -4.94
C PRO A 189 -15.20 13.40 -4.93
N ALA A 190 -15.80 12.84 -3.88
CA ALA A 190 -15.96 11.39 -3.73
C ALA A 190 -17.05 10.80 -4.64
N ARG A 191 -17.81 11.66 -5.36
CA ARG A 191 -18.91 11.29 -6.25
C ARG A 191 -18.76 12.00 -7.57
N LEU A 192 -19.42 11.47 -8.61
CA LEU A 192 -19.59 12.19 -9.87
C LEU A 192 -20.35 13.52 -9.61
N PRO A 193 -20.05 14.58 -10.36
CA PRO A 193 -20.63 15.90 -10.16
C PRO A 193 -22.16 15.92 -10.11
N GLU A 194 -22.82 15.13 -10.95
CA GLU A 194 -24.29 15.02 -10.99
C GLU A 194 -24.88 14.47 -9.69
N GLN A 195 -24.33 13.38 -9.16
CA GLN A 195 -24.80 12.79 -7.90
C GLN A 195 -24.43 13.67 -6.71
N ALA A 196 -23.29 14.34 -6.73
CA ALA A 196 -22.91 15.29 -5.69
C ALA A 196 -23.90 16.47 -5.66
N GLN A 197 -24.29 16.98 -6.83
CA GLN A 197 -25.28 18.06 -6.95
C GLN A 197 -26.65 17.61 -6.48
N GLU A 198 -27.07 16.39 -6.83
CA GLU A 198 -28.35 15.84 -6.38
C GLU A 198 -28.43 15.73 -4.85
N VAL A 199 -27.37 15.28 -4.20
CA VAL A 199 -27.28 15.26 -2.73
C VAL A 199 -27.43 16.67 -2.15
N LEU A 200 -26.78 17.68 -2.72
CA LEU A 200 -26.90 19.07 -2.27
C LEU A 200 -28.31 19.63 -2.50
N ASP A 201 -28.93 19.31 -3.59
CA ASP A 201 -30.28 19.77 -3.89
C ASP A 201 -31.31 19.15 -2.94
N ILE A 202 -31.17 17.87 -2.60
CA ILE A 202 -32.02 17.23 -1.59
C ILE A 202 -31.82 17.91 -0.23
N VAL A 203 -30.57 18.22 0.16
CA VAL A 203 -30.32 18.98 1.40
C VAL A 203 -31.02 20.33 1.38
N ARG A 204 -30.98 21.08 0.29
CA ARG A 204 -31.68 22.37 0.15
C ARG A 204 -33.20 22.25 0.27
N LEU A 205 -33.77 21.16 -0.26
CA LEU A 205 -35.19 20.89 -0.12
C LEU A 205 -35.58 20.61 1.36
N ILE A 206 -34.76 19.85 2.06
CA ILE A 206 -34.98 19.58 3.50
C ILE A 206 -34.90 20.88 4.32
N ASP A 207 -33.83 21.68 4.07
CA ASP A 207 -33.63 22.95 4.78
C ASP A 207 -34.69 23.99 4.42
N GLY A 208 -35.36 23.86 3.28
CA GLY A 208 -36.49 24.65 2.85
C GLY A 208 -37.87 24.08 3.22
N ASP A 209 -37.94 23.07 4.09
CA ASP A 209 -39.17 22.39 4.55
C ASP A 209 -40.03 21.75 3.41
N ARG A 210 -39.37 21.43 2.27
CA ARG A 210 -40.01 20.77 1.12
C ARG A 210 -39.81 19.25 1.21
N LEU A 211 -40.30 18.64 2.29
CA LEU A 211 -40.00 17.25 2.65
C LEU A 211 -40.52 16.22 1.66
N ASP A 212 -41.68 16.44 1.04
CA ASP A 212 -42.26 15.48 0.07
C ASP A 212 -41.45 15.42 -1.23
N GLU A 213 -40.94 16.57 -1.69
CA GLU A 213 -40.07 16.63 -2.85
C GLU A 213 -38.69 16.00 -2.52
N ALA A 214 -38.16 16.27 -1.32
CA ALA A 214 -36.94 15.67 -0.84
C ALA A 214 -37.02 14.13 -0.79
N ARG A 215 -38.16 13.58 -0.29
CA ARG A 215 -38.42 12.13 -0.27
C ARG A 215 -38.44 11.53 -1.67
N THR A 216 -39.12 12.18 -2.60
CA THR A 216 -39.22 11.70 -3.99
C THR A 216 -37.85 11.65 -4.66
N ARG A 217 -37.05 12.73 -4.55
CA ARG A 217 -35.70 12.77 -5.11
C ARG A 217 -34.76 11.79 -4.42
N LEU A 218 -34.88 11.63 -3.09
CA LEU A 218 -34.11 10.64 -2.35
C LEU A 218 -34.41 9.21 -2.79
N SER A 219 -35.68 8.90 -3.07
CA SER A 219 -36.05 7.57 -3.60
C SER A 219 -35.36 7.29 -4.93
N ASN A 220 -35.38 8.24 -5.85
CA ASN A 220 -34.69 8.12 -7.14
C ASN A 220 -33.16 7.97 -6.97
N LEU A 221 -32.60 8.73 -6.05
CA LEU A 221 -31.17 8.62 -5.73
C LEU A 221 -30.80 7.26 -5.11
N ALA A 222 -31.68 6.71 -4.25
CA ALA A 222 -31.50 5.40 -3.64
C ALA A 222 -31.58 4.25 -4.66
N GLU A 223 -32.43 4.36 -5.67
CA GLU A 223 -32.47 3.40 -6.79
C GLU A 223 -31.17 3.41 -7.59
N LEU A 224 -30.56 4.59 -7.76
CA LEU A 224 -29.29 4.75 -8.50
C LEU A 224 -28.06 4.30 -7.70
N LEU A 225 -27.98 4.64 -6.41
CA LEU A 225 -26.78 4.44 -5.59
C LEU A 225 -26.84 3.21 -4.69
N SER A 226 -27.98 2.83 -4.18
CA SER A 226 -28.34 1.79 -3.22
C SER A 226 -29.01 2.40 -1.97
N GLU A 227 -29.96 1.66 -1.40
CA GLU A 227 -30.60 1.97 -0.11
C GLU A 227 -29.61 2.05 1.07
N HIS A 228 -28.46 1.38 0.93
CA HIS A 228 -27.40 1.33 1.96
C HIS A 228 -26.28 2.36 1.73
N ASP A 229 -26.40 3.22 0.73
CA ASP A 229 -25.42 4.28 0.49
C ASP A 229 -25.42 5.27 1.67
N VAL A 230 -24.21 5.70 2.06
CA VAL A 230 -24.02 6.55 3.26
C VAL A 230 -24.78 7.87 3.16
N ASP A 231 -24.80 8.50 1.98
CA ASP A 231 -25.53 9.76 1.79
C ASP A 231 -27.02 9.52 1.76
N VAL A 232 -27.51 8.42 1.17
CA VAL A 232 -28.91 8.04 1.18
C VAL A 232 -29.42 7.83 2.62
N LEU A 233 -28.67 7.08 3.42
CA LEU A 233 -29.01 6.87 4.84
C LEU A 233 -28.98 8.16 5.64
N ARG A 234 -27.98 9.02 5.43
CA ARG A 234 -27.85 10.33 6.09
C ARG A 234 -29.02 11.25 5.74
N LEU A 235 -29.37 11.35 4.46
CA LEU A 235 -30.47 12.18 3.98
C LEU A 235 -31.81 11.68 4.48
N ARG A 236 -32.04 10.36 4.50
CA ARG A 236 -33.26 9.75 5.08
C ARG A 236 -33.39 10.12 6.54
N THR A 237 -32.34 9.94 7.31
CA THR A 237 -32.35 10.32 8.73
C THR A 237 -32.62 11.81 8.91
N LYS A 238 -32.06 12.69 8.07
CA LYS A 238 -32.29 14.15 8.13
C LYS A 238 -33.74 14.50 7.82
N ILE A 239 -34.38 13.84 6.83
CA ILE A 239 -35.78 14.00 6.50
C ILE A 239 -36.68 13.55 7.69
N ASP A 240 -36.36 12.42 8.30
CA ASP A 240 -37.14 11.88 9.42
C ASP A 240 -37.10 12.81 10.65
N PHE A 241 -35.90 13.38 10.96
CA PHE A 241 -35.79 14.37 12.02
C PHE A 241 -36.56 15.65 11.71
N ALA A 242 -36.44 16.18 10.48
CA ALA A 242 -37.17 17.39 10.08
C ALA A 242 -38.69 17.17 10.12
N ALA A 243 -39.18 15.97 9.79
CA ALA A 243 -40.63 15.64 9.85
C ALA A 243 -41.20 15.57 11.27
N VAL A 244 -40.34 15.35 12.27
CA VAL A 244 -40.76 15.31 13.71
C VAL A 244 -40.58 16.67 14.37
N GLY A 245 -40.04 17.68 13.69
CA GLY A 245 -39.83 19.04 14.20
C GLY A 245 -38.67 19.15 15.21
N LEU A 246 -37.70 18.27 15.12
CA LEU A 246 -36.46 18.24 15.92
C LEU A 246 -35.27 18.82 15.14
#